data_789bdf1cdf50249da2c9b2531f1005c4
#
_entry.id   789bdf1cdf50249da2c9b2531f1005c4
#
_cell.length_a   1.000
_cell.length_b   1.000
_cell.length_c   1.000
_cell.angle_alpha   90.00
_cell.angle_beta   90.00
_cell.angle_gamma   90.00
#
_symmetry.space_group_name_H-M   'P 1'
#
loop_
_entity.id
_entity.type
_entity.pdbx_description
1 polymer ?
#
loop_
_entity_poly.entity_id
_entity_poly.type
_entity_poly.pdbx_seq_one_letter_code
_entity_poly.pdbx_strand_id
1 'polypeptide(L)'
;MKEKIKVACCQLALRVGEAEHNRALSAQAIRRAAQRGANVIVLPELVNSGYVLRDKAEARALAEAEDGPSLSLWGALARELDVAIVAGFCERLPDGEVANSAALIDAQGVRAIYRKAHLWHEESTIFTAGDRPPPVIETRFGRLAMMICYDLEFPEWVRLPALAGAQLLCAPVNWPLAPRPQGERPAEMVKAQANAAVNRLFIAVCDRCETERGVAWIGGSVIVDADGYPLTQSLAGEGMVLASMDIGSADDKHIGRHNHVHRDRRPMLY
;
A
#
# COMPACT_ATOMS: atom_id res chain seq x y z
N MET A 1 13.14 1.78 25.72
CA MET A 1 12.87 2.32 24.38
C MET A 1 12.16 1.22 23.61
N LYS A 2 11.00 1.49 23.04
CA LYS A 2 10.38 0.52 22.10
C LYS A 2 11.31 0.35 20.90
N GLU A 3 11.46 -0.87 20.44
CA GLU A 3 12.33 -1.19 19.30
C GLU A 3 11.78 -0.49 18.04
N LYS A 4 12.64 0.23 17.32
CA LYS A 4 12.24 0.89 16.06
C LYS A 4 12.06 -0.19 15.00
N ILE A 5 10.98 -0.11 14.26
CA ILE A 5 10.79 -0.93 13.06
C ILE A 5 11.36 -0.21 11.83
N LYS A 6 11.74 -1.00 10.83
CA LYS A 6 12.18 -0.51 9.53
C LYS A 6 11.18 -0.92 8.44
N VAL A 7 10.70 0.06 7.70
CA VAL A 7 9.70 -0.13 6.63
C VAL A 7 10.36 0.13 5.28
N ALA A 8 10.09 -0.74 4.30
CA ALA A 8 10.56 -0.60 2.93
C ALA A 8 9.37 -0.52 1.97
N CYS A 9 9.42 0.40 1.00
CA CYS A 9 8.55 0.38 -0.17
C CYS A 9 9.40 0.04 -1.39
N CYS A 10 9.08 -1.07 -2.06
CA CYS A 10 9.85 -1.58 -3.19
C CYS A 10 9.19 -1.13 -4.51
N GLN A 11 9.74 -0.10 -5.13
CA GLN A 11 9.28 0.44 -6.41
C GLN A 11 9.73 -0.45 -7.56
N LEU A 12 8.78 -1.06 -8.27
CA LEU A 12 9.04 -2.11 -9.26
C LEU A 12 8.63 -1.69 -10.68
N ALA A 13 9.40 -2.16 -11.67
CA ALA A 13 9.09 -2.06 -13.09
C ALA A 13 8.24 -3.25 -13.54
N LEU A 14 6.98 -3.28 -13.12
CA LEU A 14 6.05 -4.38 -13.41
C LEU A 14 5.63 -4.41 -14.88
N ARG A 15 5.33 -5.61 -15.38
CA ARG A 15 4.90 -5.85 -16.75
C ARG A 15 3.53 -6.50 -16.79
N VAL A 16 2.59 -5.89 -17.51
CA VAL A 16 1.24 -6.43 -17.64
C VAL A 16 1.27 -7.76 -18.38
N GLY A 17 0.60 -8.77 -17.80
CA GLY A 17 0.51 -10.12 -18.37
C GLY A 17 1.72 -11.02 -18.12
N GLU A 18 2.82 -10.53 -17.56
CA GLU A 18 4.04 -11.30 -17.29
C GLU A 18 4.11 -11.74 -15.81
N ALA A 19 3.13 -12.52 -15.35
CA ALA A 19 2.99 -12.87 -13.93
C ALA A 19 4.23 -13.56 -13.33
N GLU A 20 4.90 -14.44 -14.07
CA GLU A 20 6.14 -15.10 -13.59
C GLU A 20 7.28 -14.12 -13.41
N HIS A 21 7.47 -13.20 -14.39
CA HIS A 21 8.45 -12.13 -14.29
C HIS A 21 8.18 -11.25 -13.08
N ASN A 22 6.95 -10.81 -12.89
CA ASN A 22 6.55 -9.94 -11.80
C ASN A 22 6.72 -10.63 -10.43
N ARG A 23 6.40 -11.92 -10.33
CA ARG A 23 6.66 -12.72 -9.11
C ARG A 23 8.15 -12.82 -8.80
N ALA A 24 8.98 -13.12 -9.79
CA ALA A 24 10.44 -13.19 -9.60
C ALA A 24 11.02 -11.83 -9.17
N LEU A 25 10.57 -10.73 -9.80
CA LEU A 25 10.99 -9.37 -9.47
C LEU A 25 10.58 -9.00 -8.03
N SER A 26 9.33 -9.29 -7.64
CA SER A 26 8.83 -9.04 -6.28
C SER A 26 9.61 -9.85 -5.24
N ALA A 27 9.89 -11.13 -5.50
CA ALA A 27 10.66 -11.98 -4.59
C ALA A 27 12.09 -11.44 -4.39
N GLN A 28 12.74 -11.01 -5.45
CA GLN A 28 14.07 -10.40 -5.36
C GLN A 28 14.04 -9.11 -4.53
N ALA A 29 13.02 -8.25 -4.74
CA ALA A 29 12.86 -7.01 -4.00
C ALA A 29 12.62 -7.27 -2.50
N ILE A 30 11.75 -8.23 -2.16
CA ILE A 30 11.49 -8.64 -0.77
C ILE A 30 12.78 -9.11 -0.10
N ARG A 31 13.55 -9.99 -0.74
CA ARG A 31 14.83 -10.48 -0.18
C ARG A 31 15.82 -9.35 0.05
N ARG A 32 15.96 -8.42 -0.92
CA ARG A 32 16.84 -7.24 -0.78
C ARG A 32 16.39 -6.33 0.35
N ALA A 33 15.08 -6.11 0.51
CA ALA A 33 14.55 -5.29 1.61
C ALA A 33 14.83 -5.93 2.98
N ALA A 34 14.59 -7.24 3.13
CA ALA A 34 14.90 -7.99 4.33
C ALA A 34 16.40 -7.97 4.67
N GLN A 35 17.29 -8.16 3.68
CA GLN A 35 18.74 -8.04 3.86
C GLN A 35 19.18 -6.65 4.37
N ARG A 36 18.40 -5.60 4.05
CA ARG A 36 18.60 -4.23 4.58
C ARG A 36 17.93 -4.01 5.93
N GLY A 37 17.37 -5.06 6.51
CA GLY A 37 16.75 -5.08 7.84
C GLY A 37 15.33 -4.56 7.87
N ALA A 38 14.60 -4.58 6.75
CA ALA A 38 13.18 -4.23 6.73
C ALA A 38 12.37 -5.26 7.52
N ASN A 39 11.45 -4.77 8.36
CA ASN A 39 10.49 -5.55 9.13
C ASN A 39 9.12 -5.61 8.41
N VAL A 40 8.75 -4.52 7.75
CA VAL A 40 7.54 -4.39 6.95
C VAL A 40 7.94 -3.99 5.53
N ILE A 41 7.45 -4.71 4.53
CA ILE A 41 7.79 -4.53 3.12
C ILE A 41 6.49 -4.29 2.35
N VAL A 42 6.41 -3.16 1.66
CA VAL A 42 5.25 -2.80 0.84
C VAL A 42 5.64 -2.92 -0.64
N LEU A 43 4.81 -3.58 -1.40
CA LEU A 43 4.90 -3.73 -2.86
C LEU A 43 3.81 -2.90 -3.54
N PRO A 44 3.92 -2.63 -4.85
CA PRO A 44 2.91 -1.86 -5.58
C PRO A 44 1.54 -2.55 -5.68
N GLU A 45 0.58 -1.83 -6.22
CA GLU A 45 -0.74 -2.30 -6.62
C GLU A 45 -0.62 -3.26 -7.82
N LEU A 46 -1.45 -4.34 -7.84
CA LEU A 46 -1.56 -5.31 -8.95
C LEU A 46 -0.22 -5.90 -9.40
N VAL A 47 0.63 -6.31 -8.45
CA VAL A 47 1.97 -6.85 -8.75
C VAL A 47 1.91 -8.05 -9.69
N ASN A 48 1.00 -9.00 -9.48
CA ASN A 48 0.95 -10.22 -10.28
C ASN A 48 0.54 -9.99 -11.73
N SER A 49 -0.37 -9.05 -12.00
CA SER A 49 -0.99 -8.85 -13.31
C SER A 49 -0.40 -7.70 -14.14
N GLY A 50 0.18 -6.67 -13.49
CA GLY A 50 0.32 -5.34 -14.05
C GLY A 50 -1.01 -4.59 -14.00
N TYR A 51 -1.01 -3.31 -14.39
CA TYR A 51 -2.15 -2.41 -14.16
C TYR A 51 -2.97 -2.10 -15.41
N VAL A 52 -2.33 -1.80 -16.53
CA VAL A 52 -3.02 -1.35 -17.75
C VAL A 52 -3.65 -2.55 -18.46
N LEU A 53 -4.72 -3.07 -17.86
CA LEU A 53 -5.51 -4.18 -18.41
C LEU A 53 -6.45 -3.65 -19.51
N ARG A 54 -6.65 -4.44 -20.56
CA ARG A 54 -7.50 -4.05 -21.71
C ARG A 54 -8.98 -4.13 -21.39
N ASP A 55 -9.34 -5.17 -20.64
CA ASP A 55 -10.72 -5.51 -20.34
C ASP A 55 -10.82 -6.51 -19.18
N LYS A 56 -12.03 -6.82 -18.77
CA LYS A 56 -12.34 -7.80 -17.73
C LYS A 56 -11.92 -9.23 -18.09
N ALA A 57 -11.87 -9.59 -19.37
CA ALA A 57 -11.45 -10.93 -19.79
C ALA A 57 -9.94 -11.13 -19.55
N GLU A 58 -9.12 -10.11 -19.86
CA GLU A 58 -7.70 -10.12 -19.54
C GLU A 58 -7.47 -10.16 -18.02
N ALA A 59 -8.21 -9.35 -17.26
CA ALA A 59 -8.13 -9.37 -15.80
C ALA A 59 -8.42 -10.75 -15.22
N ARG A 60 -9.49 -11.43 -15.69
CA ARG A 60 -9.85 -12.80 -15.27
C ARG A 60 -8.77 -13.84 -15.61
N ALA A 61 -8.12 -13.68 -16.76
CA ALA A 61 -7.03 -14.58 -17.17
C ALA A 61 -5.77 -14.45 -16.29
N LEU A 62 -5.54 -13.26 -15.72
CA LEU A 62 -4.37 -12.94 -14.90
C LEU A 62 -4.65 -13.01 -13.39
N ALA A 63 -5.92 -13.07 -12.99
CA ALA A 63 -6.33 -13.08 -11.59
C ALA A 63 -5.95 -14.38 -10.89
N GLU A 64 -5.49 -14.26 -9.66
CA GLU A 64 -5.12 -15.37 -8.79
C GLU A 64 -6.09 -15.46 -7.60
N ALA A 65 -6.40 -16.69 -7.17
CA ALA A 65 -7.14 -16.92 -5.93
C ALA A 65 -6.28 -16.62 -4.68
N GLU A 66 -6.89 -16.63 -3.51
CA GLU A 66 -6.19 -16.36 -2.22
C GLU A 66 -5.05 -17.38 -1.93
N ASP A 67 -5.12 -18.56 -2.48
CA ASP A 67 -4.09 -19.61 -2.43
C ASP A 67 -3.21 -19.67 -3.68
N GLY A 68 -3.31 -18.65 -4.53
CA GLY A 68 -2.60 -18.55 -5.80
C GLY A 68 -1.09 -18.42 -5.66
N PRO A 69 -0.37 -18.53 -6.81
CA PRO A 69 1.09 -18.60 -6.83
C PRO A 69 1.78 -17.39 -6.18
N SER A 70 1.23 -16.18 -6.35
CA SER A 70 1.84 -14.96 -5.79
C SER A 70 1.74 -14.92 -4.27
N LEU A 71 0.55 -15.16 -3.70
CA LEU A 71 0.36 -15.18 -2.25
C LEU A 71 1.11 -16.34 -1.60
N SER A 72 1.17 -17.51 -2.25
CA SER A 72 1.96 -18.66 -1.80
C SER A 72 3.45 -18.32 -1.73
N LEU A 73 4.00 -17.66 -2.76
CA LEU A 73 5.40 -17.23 -2.81
C LEU A 73 5.71 -16.19 -1.71
N TRP A 74 4.87 -15.15 -1.60
CA TRP A 74 5.05 -14.11 -0.59
C TRP A 74 4.89 -14.64 0.83
N GLY A 75 3.98 -15.61 1.04
CA GLY A 75 3.81 -16.30 2.32
C GLY A 75 5.03 -17.13 2.72
N ALA A 76 5.65 -17.82 1.76
CA ALA A 76 6.90 -18.53 1.99
C ALA A 76 8.04 -17.57 2.36
N LEU A 77 8.16 -16.44 1.63
CA LEU A 77 9.16 -15.42 1.89
C LEU A 77 8.95 -14.72 3.24
N ALA A 78 7.70 -14.39 3.60
CA ALA A 78 7.39 -13.76 4.89
C ALA A 78 7.82 -14.65 6.06
N ARG A 79 7.59 -15.97 5.93
CA ARG A 79 8.00 -16.95 6.95
C ARG A 79 9.51 -17.14 6.99
N GLU A 80 10.16 -17.29 5.82
CA GLU A 80 11.62 -17.48 5.71
C GLU A 80 12.40 -16.30 6.27
N LEU A 81 11.95 -15.08 5.96
CA LEU A 81 12.68 -13.84 6.27
C LEU A 81 12.17 -13.18 7.56
N ASP A 82 11.10 -13.72 8.15
CA ASP A 82 10.45 -13.21 9.35
C ASP A 82 10.07 -11.72 9.25
N VAL A 83 9.33 -11.38 8.18
CA VAL A 83 8.86 -10.03 7.84
C VAL A 83 7.36 -10.00 7.62
N ALA A 84 6.75 -8.81 7.67
CA ALA A 84 5.41 -8.57 7.15
C ALA A 84 5.51 -8.01 5.72
N ILE A 85 4.66 -8.50 4.83
CA ILE A 85 4.57 -8.06 3.43
C ILE A 85 3.15 -7.54 3.18
N VAL A 86 3.05 -6.35 2.59
CA VAL A 86 1.79 -5.84 2.02
C VAL A 86 1.97 -5.71 0.52
N ALA A 87 1.16 -6.41 -0.25
CA ALA A 87 1.29 -6.50 -1.70
C ALA A 87 -0.07 -6.41 -2.40
N GLY A 88 -0.15 -5.59 -3.45
CA GLY A 88 -1.32 -5.53 -4.32
C GLY A 88 -1.36 -6.71 -5.30
N PHE A 89 -2.56 -7.24 -5.59
CA PHE A 89 -2.74 -8.30 -6.57
C PHE A 89 -4.13 -8.27 -7.21
N CYS A 90 -4.21 -8.79 -8.43
CA CYS A 90 -5.46 -9.06 -9.12
C CYS A 90 -6.06 -10.35 -8.55
N GLU A 91 -7.14 -10.21 -7.76
CA GLU A 91 -7.80 -11.31 -7.06
C GLU A 91 -8.90 -11.91 -7.92
N ARG A 92 -8.95 -13.23 -8.00
CA ARG A 92 -10.09 -14.00 -8.51
C ARG A 92 -11.03 -14.33 -7.35
N LEU A 93 -12.23 -13.80 -7.42
CA LEU A 93 -13.27 -14.05 -6.42
C LEU A 93 -13.91 -15.45 -6.63
N PRO A 94 -14.56 -16.02 -5.59
CA PRO A 94 -15.19 -17.34 -5.68
C PRO A 94 -16.28 -17.43 -6.74
N ASP A 95 -16.95 -16.34 -7.07
CA ASP A 95 -17.99 -16.25 -8.11
C ASP A 95 -17.43 -16.05 -9.53
N GLY A 96 -16.10 -16.02 -9.69
CA GLY A 96 -15.41 -15.82 -10.96
C GLY A 96 -15.26 -14.34 -11.36
N GLU A 97 -15.73 -13.41 -10.54
CA GLU A 97 -15.42 -11.98 -10.67
C GLU A 97 -13.98 -11.69 -10.26
N VAL A 98 -13.52 -10.46 -10.50
CA VAL A 98 -12.16 -10.04 -10.17
C VAL A 98 -12.18 -8.78 -9.32
N ALA A 99 -11.22 -8.68 -8.40
CA ALA A 99 -11.03 -7.50 -7.56
C ALA A 99 -9.58 -7.01 -7.60
N ASN A 100 -9.42 -5.71 -7.43
CA ASN A 100 -8.12 -5.10 -7.15
C ASN A 100 -7.91 -5.17 -5.63
N SER A 101 -6.98 -5.99 -5.18
CA SER A 101 -6.84 -6.39 -3.77
C SER A 101 -5.43 -6.18 -3.25
N ALA A 102 -5.30 -6.02 -1.94
CA ALA A 102 -4.04 -6.03 -1.22
C ALA A 102 -4.08 -7.08 -0.11
N ALA A 103 -3.01 -7.85 0.01
CA ALA A 103 -2.84 -8.84 1.07
C ALA A 103 -1.80 -8.37 2.08
N LEU A 104 -2.08 -8.53 3.37
CA LEU A 104 -1.11 -8.47 4.44
C LEU A 104 -0.75 -9.90 4.83
N ILE A 105 0.53 -10.20 4.75
CA ILE A 105 1.09 -11.53 4.92
C ILE A 105 2.25 -11.44 5.93
N ASP A 106 2.32 -12.34 6.89
CA ASP A 106 3.45 -12.45 7.81
C ASP A 106 3.88 -13.92 7.99
N ALA A 107 4.70 -14.21 8.99
CA ALA A 107 5.17 -15.56 9.26
C ALA A 107 4.02 -16.56 9.56
N GLN A 108 2.84 -16.09 9.93
CA GLN A 108 1.65 -16.90 10.18
C GLN A 108 0.83 -17.17 8.90
N GLY A 109 1.19 -16.54 7.78
CA GLY A 109 0.50 -16.63 6.48
C GLY A 109 -0.27 -15.37 6.12
N VAL A 110 -1.29 -15.50 5.29
CA VAL A 110 -2.19 -14.38 4.91
C VAL A 110 -3.03 -14.00 6.13
N ARG A 111 -2.84 -12.76 6.61
CA ARG A 111 -3.52 -12.23 7.80
C ARG A 111 -4.82 -11.52 7.45
N ALA A 112 -4.84 -10.85 6.31
CA ALA A 112 -6.02 -10.17 5.77
C ALA A 112 -5.87 -9.91 4.29
N ILE A 113 -7.01 -9.85 3.59
CA ILE A 113 -7.13 -9.32 2.24
C ILE A 113 -8.10 -8.14 2.29
N TYR A 114 -7.69 -7.04 1.69
CA TYR A 114 -8.51 -5.85 1.50
C TYR A 114 -8.78 -5.67 0.01
N ARG A 115 -10.04 -5.51 -0.37
CA ARG A 115 -10.48 -5.21 -1.73
C ARG A 115 -10.70 -3.72 -1.86
N LYS A 116 -10.14 -3.11 -2.92
CA LYS A 116 -10.23 -1.67 -3.20
C LYS A 116 -11.68 -1.22 -3.25
N ALA A 117 -12.04 -0.28 -2.38
CA ALA A 117 -13.41 0.22 -2.29
C ALA A 117 -13.72 1.27 -3.36
N HIS A 118 -12.74 2.11 -3.68
CA HIS A 118 -12.89 3.20 -4.65
C HIS A 118 -12.10 2.88 -5.91
N LEU A 119 -12.82 2.52 -6.96
CA LEU A 119 -12.24 2.15 -8.26
C LEU A 119 -11.94 3.40 -9.09
N TRP A 120 -10.73 3.45 -9.65
CA TRP A 120 -10.28 4.57 -10.46
C TRP A 120 -10.52 4.32 -11.95
N HIS A 121 -11.12 5.29 -12.65
CA HIS A 121 -11.28 5.31 -14.11
C HIS A 121 -11.82 3.96 -14.66
N GLU A 122 -11.08 3.31 -15.58
CA GLU A 122 -11.47 2.03 -16.22
C GLU A 122 -11.59 0.86 -15.23
N GLU A 123 -11.01 0.97 -14.04
CA GLU A 123 -11.14 -0.08 -13.02
C GLU A 123 -12.60 -0.42 -12.72
N SER A 124 -13.51 0.57 -12.79
CA SER A 124 -14.94 0.38 -12.55
C SER A 124 -15.63 -0.53 -13.57
N THR A 125 -15.03 -0.72 -14.76
CA THR A 125 -15.52 -1.62 -15.79
C THR A 125 -14.92 -3.02 -15.72
N ILE A 126 -13.82 -3.16 -14.97
CA ILE A 126 -13.01 -4.38 -14.88
C ILE A 126 -13.23 -5.09 -13.54
N PHE A 127 -13.10 -4.37 -12.43
CA PHE A 127 -13.08 -4.94 -11.09
C PHE A 127 -14.40 -4.76 -10.36
N THR A 128 -14.65 -5.66 -9.42
CA THR A 128 -15.69 -5.53 -8.41
C THR A 128 -15.14 -4.73 -7.23
N ALA A 129 -15.85 -3.68 -6.83
CA ALA A 129 -15.47 -2.86 -5.68
C ALA A 129 -15.60 -3.63 -4.36
N GLY A 130 -14.69 -3.37 -3.43
CA GLY A 130 -14.79 -3.85 -2.06
C GLY A 130 -15.93 -3.18 -1.29
N ASP A 131 -16.52 -3.89 -0.36
CA ASP A 131 -17.68 -3.48 0.46
C ASP A 131 -17.35 -3.35 1.96
N ARG A 132 -16.08 -3.47 2.32
CA ARG A 132 -15.63 -3.46 3.74
C ARG A 132 -14.58 -2.39 3.98
N PRO A 133 -14.61 -1.78 5.18
CA PRO A 133 -13.59 -0.81 5.55
C PRO A 133 -12.20 -1.45 5.63
N PRO A 134 -11.13 -0.65 5.51
CA PRO A 134 -9.76 -1.12 5.64
C PRO A 134 -9.54 -1.82 6.99
N PRO A 135 -9.05 -3.07 7.00
CA PRO A 135 -8.80 -3.79 8.24
C PRO A 135 -7.59 -3.23 8.98
N VAL A 136 -7.63 -3.30 10.31
CA VAL A 136 -6.46 -3.05 11.17
C VAL A 136 -6.03 -4.37 11.78
N ILE A 137 -4.82 -4.79 11.50
CA ILE A 137 -4.28 -6.08 11.88
C ILE A 137 -3.16 -5.90 12.91
N GLU A 138 -3.31 -6.52 14.07
CA GLU A 138 -2.25 -6.64 15.06
C GLU A 138 -1.17 -7.57 14.53
N THR A 139 0.05 -7.07 14.43
CA THR A 139 1.25 -7.83 14.08
C THR A 139 2.32 -7.63 15.13
N ARG A 140 3.37 -8.44 15.12
CA ARG A 140 4.52 -8.21 16.02
C ARG A 140 5.24 -6.88 15.75
N PHE A 141 5.01 -6.28 14.58
CA PHE A 141 5.60 -5.00 14.15
C PHE A 141 4.71 -3.80 14.45
N GLY A 142 3.52 -4.01 15.04
CA GLY A 142 2.53 -3.00 15.35
C GLY A 142 1.19 -3.23 14.63
N ARG A 143 0.27 -2.28 14.77
CA ARG A 143 -1.05 -2.31 14.14
C ARG A 143 -0.97 -1.72 12.73
N LEU A 144 -1.05 -2.61 11.75
CA LEU A 144 -0.94 -2.28 10.33
C LEU A 144 -2.33 -2.23 9.68
N ALA A 145 -2.54 -1.29 8.79
CA ALA A 145 -3.71 -1.22 7.92
C ALA A 145 -3.29 -1.18 6.45
N MET A 146 -4.20 -1.46 5.53
CA MET A 146 -3.98 -1.40 4.08
C MET A 146 -5.07 -0.60 3.41
N MET A 147 -4.69 0.16 2.38
CA MET A 147 -5.56 0.80 1.38
C MET A 147 -4.91 0.72 0.02
N ILE A 148 -5.68 0.94 -1.04
CA ILE A 148 -5.15 0.85 -2.40
C ILE A 148 -5.38 2.17 -3.13
N CYS A 149 -4.27 2.83 -3.52
CA CYS A 149 -4.21 3.91 -4.50
C CYS A 149 -5.31 4.98 -4.30
N TYR A 150 -6.37 4.94 -5.10
CA TYR A 150 -7.46 5.91 -5.13
C TYR A 150 -8.23 6.03 -3.80
N ASP A 151 -8.19 5.02 -2.93
CA ASP A 151 -8.77 5.10 -1.58
C ASP A 151 -8.18 6.27 -0.76
N LEU A 152 -6.93 6.68 -1.05
CA LEU A 152 -6.27 7.80 -0.36
C LEU A 152 -6.85 9.18 -0.72
N GLU A 153 -7.69 9.29 -1.77
CA GLU A 153 -8.41 10.51 -2.13
C GLU A 153 -9.54 10.85 -1.14
N PHE A 154 -9.96 9.88 -0.33
CA PHE A 154 -11.09 9.99 0.58
C PHE A 154 -10.62 10.09 2.03
N PRO A 155 -10.43 11.31 2.59
CA PRO A 155 -9.95 11.51 3.96
C PRO A 155 -10.82 10.79 5.01
N GLU A 156 -12.14 10.72 4.80
CA GLU A 156 -13.07 9.97 5.63
C GLU A 156 -12.76 8.47 5.65
N TRP A 157 -12.29 7.91 4.51
CA TRP A 157 -11.91 6.52 4.42
C TRP A 157 -10.61 6.24 5.17
N VAL A 158 -9.61 7.11 5.01
CA VAL A 158 -8.33 7.04 5.75
C VAL A 158 -8.55 7.21 7.25
N ARG A 159 -9.56 7.98 7.66
CA ARG A 159 -9.91 8.18 9.07
C ARG A 159 -10.38 6.89 9.75
N LEU A 160 -11.00 5.96 9.03
CA LEU A 160 -11.55 4.73 9.63
C LEU A 160 -10.47 3.87 10.30
N PRO A 161 -9.39 3.41 9.60
CA PRO A 161 -8.35 2.63 10.24
C PRO A 161 -7.58 3.44 11.30
N ALA A 162 -7.43 4.76 11.13
CA ALA A 162 -6.82 5.61 12.14
C ALA A 162 -7.60 5.57 13.46
N LEU A 163 -8.93 5.69 13.39
CA LEU A 163 -9.83 5.58 14.56
C LEU A 163 -9.84 4.16 15.16
N ALA A 164 -9.66 3.13 14.31
CA ALA A 164 -9.51 1.75 14.76
C ALA A 164 -8.12 1.44 15.34
N GLY A 165 -7.24 2.47 15.44
CA GLY A 165 -5.96 2.37 16.14
C GLY A 165 -4.80 1.95 15.26
N ALA A 166 -4.90 2.02 13.93
CA ALA A 166 -3.75 1.80 13.05
C ALA A 166 -2.60 2.75 13.38
N GLN A 167 -1.40 2.23 13.34
CA GLN A 167 -0.15 2.97 13.54
C GLN A 167 0.55 3.24 12.21
N LEU A 168 0.49 2.28 11.27
CA LEU A 168 1.01 2.39 9.92
C LEU A 168 -0.06 1.97 8.91
N LEU A 169 -0.31 2.83 7.93
CA LEU A 169 -1.09 2.52 6.74
C LEU A 169 -0.14 2.20 5.59
N CYS A 170 -0.23 0.99 5.07
CA CYS A 170 0.48 0.55 3.89
C CYS A 170 -0.41 0.72 2.66
N ALA A 171 0.07 1.45 1.66
CA ALA A 171 -0.70 1.78 0.47
C ALA A 171 0.04 1.34 -0.81
N PRO A 172 -0.25 0.13 -1.34
CA PRO A 172 0.04 -0.21 -2.73
C PRO A 172 -0.64 0.77 -3.69
N VAL A 173 0.11 1.36 -4.61
CA VAL A 173 -0.42 2.31 -5.59
C VAL A 173 0.17 2.09 -6.98
N ASN A 174 -0.53 2.64 -8.00
CA ASN A 174 -0.05 2.84 -9.36
C ASN A 174 -0.49 4.24 -9.78
N TRP A 175 0.33 5.24 -9.54
CA TRP A 175 0.01 6.63 -9.82
C TRP A 175 0.46 7.04 -11.22
N PRO A 176 -0.48 7.31 -12.15
CA PRO A 176 -0.12 7.75 -13.50
C PRO A 176 0.51 9.14 -13.46
N LEU A 177 1.51 9.33 -14.33
CA LEU A 177 2.17 10.63 -14.47
C LEU A 177 1.19 11.64 -15.07
N ALA A 178 0.83 12.65 -14.29
CA ALA A 178 -0.01 13.76 -14.71
C ALA A 178 0.80 15.08 -14.81
N PRO A 179 0.41 16.02 -15.70
CA PRO A 179 0.99 17.35 -15.74
C PRO A 179 0.87 18.06 -14.39
N ARG A 180 1.94 18.74 -13.95
CA ARG A 180 1.97 19.53 -12.73
C ARG A 180 2.85 20.76 -12.89
N PRO A 181 2.67 21.83 -12.09
CA PRO A 181 3.57 22.99 -12.12
C PRO A 181 5.02 22.57 -11.82
N GLN A 182 5.95 23.30 -12.42
CA GLN A 182 7.38 23.03 -12.24
C GLN A 182 7.79 23.20 -10.77
N GLY A 183 8.54 22.25 -10.22
CA GLY A 183 9.01 22.27 -8.84
C GLY A 183 8.01 21.72 -7.82
N GLU A 184 6.76 21.48 -8.21
CA GLU A 184 5.76 20.93 -7.30
C GLU A 184 5.86 19.41 -7.18
N ARG A 185 5.50 18.91 -5.99
CA ARG A 185 5.35 17.46 -5.76
C ARG A 185 4.09 16.95 -6.46
N PRO A 186 4.04 15.66 -6.84
CA PRO A 186 2.79 15.03 -7.23
C PRO A 186 1.70 15.25 -6.18
N ALA A 187 0.48 15.61 -6.62
CA ALA A 187 -0.63 15.87 -5.71
C ALA A 187 -0.96 14.65 -4.84
N GLU A 188 -0.74 13.45 -5.37
CA GLU A 188 -0.92 12.17 -4.66
C GLU A 188 -0.01 12.07 -3.44
N MET A 189 1.26 12.48 -3.57
CA MET A 189 2.20 12.53 -2.44
C MET A 189 1.78 13.57 -1.40
N VAL A 190 1.28 14.74 -1.83
CA VAL A 190 0.77 15.78 -0.93
C VAL A 190 -0.44 15.27 -0.14
N LYS A 191 -1.35 14.54 -0.78
CA LYS A 191 -2.51 13.90 -0.12
C LYS A 191 -2.08 12.84 0.90
N ALA A 192 -1.08 12.01 0.57
CA ALA A 192 -0.53 11.04 1.52
C ALA A 192 0.05 11.75 2.76
N GLN A 193 0.78 12.86 2.58
CA GLN A 193 1.30 13.68 3.68
C GLN A 193 0.18 14.30 4.53
N ALA A 194 -0.84 14.88 3.88
CA ALA A 194 -1.98 15.45 4.57
C ALA A 194 -2.75 14.39 5.37
N ASN A 195 -3.00 13.22 4.77
CA ASN A 195 -3.66 12.10 5.43
C ASN A 195 -2.86 11.59 6.65
N ALA A 196 -1.53 11.51 6.55
CA ALA A 196 -0.69 11.14 7.67
C ALA A 196 -0.82 12.14 8.83
N ALA A 197 -0.66 13.43 8.55
CA ALA A 197 -0.69 14.52 9.53
C ALA A 197 -2.03 14.62 10.26
N VAL A 198 -3.15 14.68 9.51
CA VAL A 198 -4.49 14.86 10.11
C VAL A 198 -4.98 13.64 10.88
N ASN A 199 -4.40 12.46 10.63
CA ASN A 199 -4.71 11.21 11.32
C ASN A 199 -3.68 10.81 12.36
N ARG A 200 -2.52 11.47 12.39
CA ARG A 200 -1.38 11.13 13.23
C ARG A 200 -1.01 9.65 13.14
N LEU A 201 -0.78 9.19 11.92
CA LEU A 201 -0.33 7.82 11.64
C LEU A 201 0.75 7.83 10.56
N PHE A 202 1.63 6.85 10.58
CA PHE A 202 2.59 6.66 9.50
C PHE A 202 1.89 6.17 8.23
N ILE A 203 2.35 6.62 7.06
CA ILE A 203 1.88 6.12 5.77
C ILE A 203 3.07 5.66 4.94
N ALA A 204 3.03 4.43 4.44
CA ALA A 204 4.00 3.87 3.51
C ALA A 204 3.32 3.64 2.17
N VAL A 205 3.61 4.49 1.20
CA VAL A 205 3.10 4.39 -0.17
C VAL A 205 4.13 3.71 -1.03
N CYS A 206 3.73 2.66 -1.75
CA CYS A 206 4.58 1.94 -2.67
C CYS A 206 4.02 2.02 -4.09
N ASP A 207 4.68 2.78 -4.94
CA ASP A 207 4.34 2.98 -6.35
C ASP A 207 5.17 2.06 -7.25
N ARG A 208 4.73 1.90 -8.47
CA ARG A 208 5.51 1.30 -9.56
C ARG A 208 6.28 2.37 -10.31
N CYS A 209 7.12 1.94 -11.25
CA CYS A 209 7.87 2.85 -12.14
C CYS A 209 7.80 2.40 -13.61
N GLU A 210 8.48 3.16 -14.47
CA GLU A 210 8.55 2.99 -15.92
C GLU A 210 7.23 3.26 -16.66
N THR A 211 7.06 2.68 -17.83
CA THR A 211 5.89 2.86 -18.69
C THR A 211 5.28 1.50 -19.01
N GLU A 212 3.97 1.39 -18.89
CA GLU A 212 3.22 0.19 -19.23
C GLU A 212 2.12 0.52 -20.23
N ARG A 213 2.14 -0.09 -21.41
CA ARG A 213 1.18 0.14 -22.50
C ARG A 213 0.91 1.64 -22.79
N GLY A 214 1.96 2.46 -22.77
CA GLY A 214 1.87 3.90 -23.04
C GLY A 214 1.53 4.77 -21.84
N VAL A 215 1.21 4.20 -20.68
CA VAL A 215 1.00 4.93 -19.43
C VAL A 215 2.30 5.04 -18.67
N ALA A 216 2.80 6.26 -18.48
CA ALA A 216 3.97 6.53 -17.63
C ALA A 216 3.53 6.69 -16.16
N TRP A 217 4.36 6.24 -15.24
CA TRP A 217 4.10 6.26 -13.80
C TRP A 217 4.95 7.30 -13.08
N ILE A 218 4.42 7.82 -11.96
CA ILE A 218 5.13 8.85 -11.17
C ILE A 218 6.40 8.26 -10.55
N GLY A 219 6.39 7.00 -10.10
CA GLY A 219 7.44 6.46 -9.25
C GLY A 219 7.48 7.16 -7.89
N GLY A 220 6.31 7.39 -7.32
CA GLY A 220 6.09 8.23 -6.14
C GLY A 220 6.20 7.50 -4.80
N SER A 221 6.94 6.39 -4.72
CA SER A 221 7.11 5.68 -3.44
C SER A 221 7.66 6.59 -2.36
N VAL A 222 6.97 6.65 -1.21
CA VAL A 222 7.33 7.53 -0.09
C VAL A 222 6.88 6.92 1.23
N ILE A 223 7.66 7.15 2.28
CA ILE A 223 7.28 6.86 3.67
C ILE A 223 7.13 8.19 4.39
N VAL A 224 5.98 8.41 5.03
CA VAL A 224 5.60 9.66 5.68
C VAL A 224 5.42 9.40 7.17
N ASP A 225 5.91 10.32 8.02
CA ASP A 225 5.72 10.23 9.46
C ASP A 225 4.33 10.70 9.92
N ALA A 226 4.05 10.54 11.20
CA ALA A 226 2.76 10.91 11.79
C ALA A 226 2.50 12.44 11.85
N ASP A 227 3.49 13.26 11.57
CA ASP A 227 3.38 14.71 11.43
C ASP A 227 3.21 15.16 9.97
N GLY A 228 3.25 14.20 9.01
CA GLY A 228 3.07 14.44 7.59
C GLY A 228 4.36 14.76 6.83
N TYR A 229 5.52 14.57 7.45
CA TYR A 229 6.80 14.80 6.78
C TYR A 229 7.33 13.54 6.10
N PRO A 230 7.86 13.63 4.86
CA PRO A 230 8.51 12.51 4.22
C PRO A 230 9.77 12.11 4.96
N LEU A 231 9.88 10.82 5.32
CA LEU A 231 11.09 10.22 5.88
C LEU A 231 12.07 9.76 4.79
N THR A 232 11.62 9.76 3.52
CA THR A 232 12.39 9.29 2.37
C THR A 232 12.32 10.27 1.21
N GLN A 233 13.33 10.21 0.34
CA GLN A 233 13.33 10.93 -0.93
C GLN A 233 12.70 10.07 -2.03
N SER A 234 12.16 10.72 -3.07
CA SER A 234 11.65 10.03 -4.25
C SER A 234 12.76 9.28 -5.00
N LEU A 235 12.38 8.18 -5.62
CA LEU A 235 13.26 7.37 -6.46
C LEU A 235 13.17 7.81 -7.93
N ALA A 236 14.28 7.60 -8.66
CA ALA A 236 14.28 7.66 -10.12
C ALA A 236 14.32 6.22 -10.65
N GLY A 237 13.17 5.66 -11.03
CA GLY A 237 13.08 4.30 -11.54
C GLY A 237 13.01 3.20 -10.48
N GLU A 238 13.40 1.97 -10.83
CA GLU A 238 13.31 0.81 -9.95
C GLU A 238 14.24 0.93 -8.74
N GLY A 239 13.74 0.54 -7.56
CA GLY A 239 14.51 0.61 -6.33
C GLY A 239 13.67 0.41 -5.07
N MET A 240 14.16 0.90 -3.95
CA MET A 240 13.39 0.93 -2.70
C MET A 240 13.69 2.17 -1.87
N VAL A 241 12.67 2.70 -1.23
CA VAL A 241 12.80 3.64 -0.13
C VAL A 241 12.71 2.87 1.19
N LEU A 242 13.46 3.32 2.20
CA LEU A 242 13.60 2.61 3.48
C LEU A 242 13.70 3.63 4.61
N ALA A 243 12.87 3.48 5.64
CA ALA A 243 12.89 4.34 6.82
C ALA A 243 12.76 3.54 8.11
N SER A 244 13.44 4.00 9.17
CA SER A 244 13.27 3.49 10.54
C SER A 244 12.34 4.42 11.30
N MET A 245 11.39 3.85 12.06
CA MET A 245 10.39 4.62 12.80
C MET A 245 10.08 3.99 14.17
N ASP A 246 9.79 4.84 15.14
CA ASP A 246 9.09 4.43 16.36
C ASP A 246 7.60 4.41 16.07
N ILE A 247 7.10 3.25 15.62
CA ILE A 247 5.69 3.11 15.23
C ILE A 247 4.74 3.41 16.39
N GLY A 248 5.17 3.20 17.63
CA GLY A 248 4.39 3.49 18.82
C GLY A 248 4.09 4.97 19.03
N SER A 249 4.88 5.87 18.41
CA SER A 249 4.61 7.33 18.47
C SER A 249 3.29 7.71 17.80
N ALA A 250 2.79 6.89 16.88
CA ALA A 250 1.47 7.10 16.27
C ALA A 250 0.30 6.90 17.23
N ASP A 251 0.50 6.33 18.42
CA ASP A 251 -0.55 6.21 19.44
C ASP A 251 -0.87 7.56 20.09
N ASP A 252 0.09 8.49 20.10
CA ASP A 252 -0.16 9.85 20.55
C ASP A 252 -0.85 10.69 19.46
N LYS A 253 -2.12 10.98 19.69
CA LYS A 253 -2.96 11.76 18.77
C LYS A 253 -3.05 13.26 19.17
N HIS A 254 -2.21 13.71 20.09
CA HIS A 254 -2.11 15.12 20.44
C HIS A 254 -1.32 15.89 19.37
N ILE A 255 -1.82 17.07 19.02
CA ILE A 255 -1.13 18.07 18.16
C ILE A 255 -0.78 19.34 18.92
N GLY A 256 -1.08 19.34 20.21
CA GLY A 256 -0.81 20.43 21.14
C GLY A 256 -1.31 20.07 22.53
N ARG A 257 -0.98 20.90 23.52
CA ARG A 257 -1.32 20.62 24.93
C ARG A 257 -2.81 20.31 25.17
N HIS A 258 -3.69 20.92 24.39
CA HIS A 258 -5.13 20.85 24.59
C HIS A 258 -5.90 20.24 23.42
N ASN A 259 -5.20 19.80 22.35
CA ASN A 259 -5.84 19.31 21.14
C ASN A 259 -5.45 17.87 20.84
N HIS A 260 -6.48 17.04 20.62
CA HIS A 260 -6.34 15.63 20.33
C HIS A 260 -7.23 15.27 19.12
N VAL A 261 -6.63 15.04 17.93
CA VAL A 261 -7.32 14.96 16.65
C VAL A 261 -8.41 13.90 16.54
N HIS A 262 -8.44 12.89 17.42
CA HIS A 262 -9.50 11.90 17.45
C HIS A 262 -10.61 12.24 18.45
N ARG A 263 -10.27 12.72 19.66
CA ARG A 263 -11.24 13.04 20.73
C ARG A 263 -11.97 14.34 20.48
N ASP A 264 -11.32 15.31 19.83
CA ASP A 264 -11.90 16.62 19.55
C ASP A 264 -12.90 16.60 18.36
N ARG A 265 -13.05 15.43 17.71
CA ARG A 265 -14.04 15.27 16.64
C ARG A 265 -15.45 15.47 17.19
N ARG A 266 -16.29 16.07 16.35
CA ARG A 266 -17.71 16.32 16.66
C ARG A 266 -18.62 15.59 15.64
N PRO A 267 -18.70 14.23 15.68
CA PRO A 267 -19.40 13.44 14.66
C PRO A 267 -20.87 13.80 14.48
N MET A 268 -21.47 14.45 15.48
CA MET A 268 -22.86 14.93 15.38
C MET A 268 -23.03 16.14 14.46
N LEU A 269 -21.94 16.72 13.96
CA LEU A 269 -21.97 17.90 13.10
C LEU A 269 -21.66 17.57 11.62
N TYR A 270 -21.18 16.34 11.35
CA TYR A 270 -20.78 15.90 10.00
C TYR A 270 -20.89 14.38 9.86
#